data_9c32a9e1814b970b1ffd5d96d4277359
#
_entry.id   9c32a9e1814b970b1ffd5d96d4277359
#
_cell.length_a   1.000
_cell.length_b   1.000
_cell.length_c   1.000
_cell.angle_alpha   90.00
_cell.angle_beta   90.00
_cell.angle_gamma   90.00
#
_symmetry.space_group_name_H-M   'P 1'
#
loop_
_entity.id
_entity.type
_entity.pdbx_description
1 polymer ?
#
loop_
_entity_poly.entity_id
_entity_poly.type
_entity_poly.pdbx_seq_one_letter_code
_entity_poly.pdbx_strand_id
1 'polypeptide(L)'
;MVIGGPSGGSPKPEDDDNVWPVRYLRCPGLADDEQRRIHSDASVSRRDALARAAAVTSPLLGTPVYARPFLPASTDSAREHLTMGTIATKDGTEIFYKEWGPRDAHPITFHHGWPLSADDWDAQMMFFLEQGYRVIAHDRRGHGRSTQTWTGNEMDTYAADVAALTDHLDLEGAVHIGHSTGGGEVAHYVARAKPGRVSKAVLIGAVPPIMVKSVKNPGGLPIEVFDEFRAALVANRAQFFLDVPSGPFYGFNRPGAKVSQGVVENWWRQGMMGGAKAHYDCIKAFSETDFTDDLKAIEVPTLVMHGDDDQIVPYADSAPLSVKLLRQGTLMTYKGLPHGMCTTHPEVINADLLAFLRS
;
A
#
# COMPACT_ATOMS: atom_id res chain seq x y z
N MET A 1 -17.73 68.44 16.87
CA MET A 1 -17.16 68.26 15.53
C MET A 1 -16.81 66.76 15.37
N VAL A 2 -17.64 66.01 14.68
CA VAL A 2 -17.57 64.56 14.51
C VAL A 2 -16.74 64.28 13.27
N ILE A 3 -15.76 63.41 13.39
CA ILE A 3 -15.12 62.82 12.23
C ILE A 3 -15.08 61.30 12.44
N GLY A 4 -15.86 60.62 11.58
CA GLY A 4 -15.92 59.15 11.53
C GLY A 4 -14.67 58.55 10.84
N GLY A 5 -14.15 57.47 11.39
CA GLY A 5 -13.14 56.63 10.76
C GLY A 5 -13.77 55.38 10.13
N PRO A 6 -13.16 54.80 9.07
CA PRO A 6 -13.75 53.73 8.31
C PRO A 6 -13.61 52.39 9.01
N SER A 7 -14.67 51.59 8.88
CA SER A 7 -14.78 50.20 9.29
C SER A 7 -13.81 49.33 8.47
N GLY A 8 -12.77 48.81 9.10
CA GLY A 8 -11.92 47.78 8.55
C GLY A 8 -12.62 46.40 8.67
N GLY A 9 -13.08 45.89 7.55
CA GLY A 9 -13.51 44.49 7.47
C GLY A 9 -12.28 43.58 7.51
N SER A 10 -12.31 42.63 8.44
CA SER A 10 -11.36 41.53 8.47
C SER A 10 -11.51 40.67 7.21
N PRO A 11 -10.45 40.23 6.57
CA PRO A 11 -10.55 39.30 5.46
C PRO A 11 -11.07 37.97 5.99
N LYS A 12 -12.04 37.39 5.28
CA LYS A 12 -12.47 36.00 5.48
C LYS A 12 -11.27 35.10 5.18
N PRO A 13 -11.08 34.00 5.92
CA PRO A 13 -10.11 32.99 5.53
C PRO A 13 -10.53 32.41 4.19
N GLU A 14 -9.63 32.37 3.23
CA GLU A 14 -9.76 31.59 2.01
C GLU A 14 -9.94 30.12 2.41
N ASP A 15 -10.99 29.50 1.90
CA ASP A 15 -11.25 28.06 2.04
C ASP A 15 -10.11 27.31 1.36
N ASP A 16 -9.21 26.76 2.17
CA ASP A 16 -8.13 25.89 1.74
C ASP A 16 -8.73 24.49 1.51
N ASP A 17 -9.23 24.25 0.29
CA ASP A 17 -9.93 23.02 -0.12
C ASP A 17 -9.06 21.74 -0.07
N ASN A 18 -7.83 21.82 0.46
CA ASN A 18 -6.88 20.71 0.54
C ASN A 18 -6.64 20.15 1.94
N VAL A 19 -7.38 20.57 2.96
CA VAL A 19 -7.25 20.04 4.30
C VAL A 19 -8.36 19.05 4.60
N TRP A 20 -8.01 17.81 4.89
CA TRP A 20 -8.90 16.75 5.34
C TRP A 20 -9.63 17.14 6.64
N PRO A 21 -10.94 17.50 6.63
CA PRO A 21 -11.72 17.47 7.83
C PRO A 21 -12.38 16.10 7.98
N VAL A 22 -12.48 15.60 9.19
CA VAL A 22 -13.24 14.41 9.63
C VAL A 22 -14.65 14.31 9.02
N ARG A 23 -15.17 15.38 8.45
CA ARG A 23 -16.45 15.44 7.74
C ARG A 23 -16.57 14.51 6.53
N TYR A 24 -15.48 14.05 5.94
CA TYR A 24 -15.51 13.13 4.79
C TYR A 24 -15.66 11.65 5.17
N LEU A 25 -15.56 11.32 6.46
CA LEU A 25 -15.85 9.97 6.95
C LEU A 25 -17.36 9.73 7.23
N ARG A 26 -18.22 10.72 6.99
CA ARG A 26 -19.68 10.53 7.03
C ARG A 26 -20.20 10.39 5.60
N CYS A 27 -20.74 9.23 5.26
CA CYS A 27 -21.53 9.05 4.03
C CYS A 27 -22.70 10.05 4.04
N PRO A 28 -22.78 11.05 3.15
CA PRO A 28 -23.98 11.88 3.02
C PRO A 28 -25.01 11.10 2.21
N GLY A 29 -26.16 10.75 2.81
CA GLY A 29 -27.35 10.41 2.06
C GLY A 29 -28.07 9.11 2.35
N LEU A 30 -28.10 8.63 3.59
CA LEU A 30 -29.16 7.68 3.99
C LEU A 30 -30.03 8.35 5.06
N ALA A 31 -31.30 8.56 4.73
CA ALA A 31 -32.29 9.02 5.68
C ALA A 31 -32.52 7.94 6.76
N ASP A 32 -32.74 8.36 8.00
CA ASP A 32 -32.89 7.49 9.19
C ASP A 32 -33.99 6.40 9.07
N ASP A 33 -34.84 6.46 8.06
CA ASP A 33 -35.87 5.47 7.79
C ASP A 33 -35.40 4.25 6.97
N GLU A 34 -34.28 4.32 6.26
CA GLU A 34 -33.76 3.19 5.49
C GLU A 34 -32.92 2.23 6.34
N GLN A 35 -32.31 2.71 7.40
CA GLN A 35 -31.56 1.87 8.36
C GLN A 35 -32.47 0.90 9.15
N ARG A 36 -33.75 1.18 9.30
CA ARG A 36 -34.72 0.28 9.98
C ARG A 36 -35.22 -0.86 9.10
N ARG A 37 -35.11 -0.77 7.77
CA ARG A 37 -35.57 -1.82 6.85
C ARG A 37 -34.54 -2.93 6.62
N ILE A 38 -33.27 -2.67 6.85
CA ILE A 38 -32.18 -3.66 6.63
C ILE A 38 -32.17 -4.73 7.75
N HIS A 39 -32.74 -4.47 8.90
CA HIS A 39 -32.76 -5.41 10.04
C HIS A 39 -34.00 -6.31 10.12
N SER A 40 -34.97 -6.21 9.21
CA SER A 40 -36.19 -7.02 9.25
C SER A 40 -36.27 -8.19 8.29
N ASP A 41 -35.33 -8.34 7.33
CA ASP A 41 -35.38 -9.39 6.28
C ASP A 41 -34.26 -10.45 6.38
N ALA A 42 -33.75 -10.74 7.57
CA ALA A 42 -32.78 -11.80 7.79
C ALA A 42 -33.44 -13.15 8.10
N SER A 43 -34.30 -13.66 7.20
CA SER A 43 -34.74 -15.05 7.22
C SER A 43 -34.82 -15.66 5.81
N VAL A 44 -33.71 -15.75 5.12
CA VAL A 44 -33.60 -16.58 3.91
C VAL A 44 -32.88 -17.88 4.29
N SER A 45 -33.61 -18.99 4.17
CA SER A 45 -33.13 -20.34 4.45
C SER A 45 -31.92 -20.68 3.59
N ARG A 46 -30.89 -21.36 4.19
CA ARG A 46 -29.70 -21.89 3.49
C ARG A 46 -30.01 -22.73 2.26
N ARG A 47 -31.24 -23.28 2.14
CA ARG A 47 -31.68 -24.07 0.97
C ARG A 47 -31.96 -23.22 -0.27
N ASP A 48 -32.38 -21.98 -0.11
CA ASP A 48 -32.73 -21.09 -1.23
C ASP A 48 -31.49 -20.44 -1.88
N ALA A 49 -30.39 -20.30 -1.12
CA ALA A 49 -29.12 -19.79 -1.65
C ALA A 49 -28.42 -20.76 -2.60
N LEU A 50 -28.55 -22.08 -2.37
CA LEU A 50 -27.93 -23.11 -3.22
C LEU A 50 -28.73 -23.36 -4.51
N ALA A 51 -30.03 -23.08 -4.55
CA ALA A 51 -30.86 -23.28 -5.74
C ALA A 51 -30.69 -22.17 -6.81
N ARG A 52 -30.16 -21.01 -6.46
CA ARG A 52 -29.93 -19.89 -7.41
C ARG A 52 -28.58 -19.93 -8.11
N ALA A 53 -27.65 -20.77 -7.71
CA ALA A 53 -26.34 -20.93 -8.34
C ALA A 53 -26.38 -21.87 -9.59
N ALA A 54 -27.50 -22.54 -9.86
CA ALA A 54 -27.60 -23.58 -10.90
C ALA A 54 -28.31 -23.15 -12.20
N ALA A 55 -28.70 -21.90 -12.38
CA ALA A 55 -29.49 -21.46 -13.51
C ALA A 55 -28.98 -20.21 -14.21
N VAL A 56 -27.74 -20.23 -14.72
CA VAL A 56 -27.31 -19.33 -15.79
C VAL A 56 -26.44 -20.13 -16.79
N THR A 57 -27.06 -20.88 -17.66
CA THR A 57 -26.43 -21.36 -18.89
C THR A 57 -27.25 -20.83 -20.07
N SER A 58 -26.73 -19.85 -20.76
CA SER A 58 -27.14 -19.49 -22.13
C SER A 58 -25.88 -19.42 -23.00
N PRO A 59 -25.93 -20.02 -24.21
CA PRO A 59 -24.74 -20.20 -25.02
C PRO A 59 -24.46 -18.93 -25.83
N LEU A 60 -23.30 -18.33 -25.64
CA LEU A 60 -22.72 -17.44 -26.63
C LEU A 60 -21.63 -18.21 -27.39
N LEU A 61 -21.90 -18.46 -28.65
CA LEU A 61 -20.95 -18.93 -29.66
C LEU A 61 -19.86 -17.87 -29.84
N GLY A 62 -18.70 -18.12 -29.27
CA GLY A 62 -17.48 -17.32 -29.44
C GLY A 62 -16.28 -18.27 -29.49
N THR A 63 -15.48 -18.13 -30.54
CA THR A 63 -14.30 -18.91 -30.96
C THR A 63 -13.45 -19.43 -29.78
N PRO A 64 -12.95 -20.69 -29.88
CA PRO A 64 -12.14 -21.26 -28.81
C PRO A 64 -10.79 -20.56 -28.73
N VAL A 65 -10.52 -19.88 -27.60
CA VAL A 65 -9.18 -19.57 -27.21
C VAL A 65 -8.52 -20.89 -26.81
N TYR A 66 -7.56 -21.34 -27.62
CA TYR A 66 -6.77 -22.52 -27.32
C TYR A 66 -6.10 -22.37 -25.97
N ALA A 67 -6.63 -23.05 -24.96
CA ALA A 67 -5.86 -23.34 -23.76
C ALA A 67 -4.65 -24.18 -24.21
N ARG A 68 -3.45 -23.66 -24.08
CA ARG A 68 -2.22 -24.45 -24.25
C ARG A 68 -2.27 -25.57 -23.22
N PRO A 69 -2.10 -26.83 -23.62
CA PRO A 69 -1.99 -27.91 -22.65
C PRO A 69 -0.76 -27.67 -21.80
N PHE A 70 -0.91 -27.79 -20.50
CA PHE A 70 0.19 -27.90 -19.56
C PHE A 70 1.04 -29.10 -20.00
N LEU A 71 2.16 -28.87 -20.65
CA LEU A 71 3.15 -29.90 -20.87
C LEU A 71 3.84 -30.15 -19.53
N PRO A 72 3.92 -31.40 -19.06
CA PRO A 72 4.71 -31.69 -17.88
C PRO A 72 6.17 -31.37 -18.23
N ALA A 73 6.76 -30.42 -17.50
CA ALA A 73 8.17 -30.13 -17.58
C ALA A 73 8.97 -31.36 -17.16
N SER A 74 10.07 -31.58 -17.86
CA SER A 74 11.04 -32.66 -17.63
C SER A 74 11.49 -32.70 -16.17
N THR A 75 11.53 -33.90 -15.65
CA THR A 75 11.95 -34.30 -14.30
C THR A 75 13.37 -33.80 -13.98
N ASP A 76 13.52 -33.33 -12.71
CA ASP A 76 14.75 -33.26 -11.93
C ASP A 76 15.69 -32.08 -12.15
N SER A 77 15.25 -30.82 -11.81
CA SER A 77 16.12 -29.84 -11.14
C SER A 77 15.46 -28.52 -10.75
N ALA A 78 14.23 -28.27 -11.14
CA ALA A 78 13.51 -27.05 -10.74
C ALA A 78 12.27 -27.42 -9.93
N ARG A 79 12.44 -27.77 -8.65
CA ARG A 79 11.31 -27.72 -7.72
C ARG A 79 10.92 -26.26 -7.60
N GLU A 80 9.77 -25.91 -8.19
CA GLU A 80 9.08 -24.68 -7.90
C GLU A 80 8.86 -24.66 -6.37
N HIS A 81 9.60 -23.77 -5.69
CA HIS A 81 9.45 -23.60 -4.25
C HIS A 81 8.35 -22.60 -4.00
N LEU A 82 7.16 -23.09 -3.69
CA LEU A 82 6.16 -22.31 -2.99
C LEU A 82 6.43 -22.47 -1.51
N THR A 83 7.06 -21.48 -0.88
CA THR A 83 7.33 -21.51 0.55
C THR A 83 6.67 -20.33 1.23
N MET A 84 6.09 -20.61 2.38
CA MET A 84 5.76 -19.62 3.40
C MET A 84 6.59 -19.97 4.62
N GLY A 85 7.18 -18.96 5.25
CA GLY A 85 8.03 -19.18 6.41
C GLY A 85 8.05 -18.00 7.35
N THR A 86 8.76 -18.17 8.43
CA THR A 86 9.11 -17.10 9.35
C THR A 86 10.61 -17.08 9.56
N ILE A 87 11.16 -15.90 9.77
CA ILE A 87 12.53 -15.71 10.28
C ILE A 87 12.46 -15.08 11.66
N ALA A 88 13.37 -15.45 12.55
CA ALA A 88 13.56 -14.74 13.80
C ALA A 88 14.64 -13.67 13.63
N THR A 89 14.31 -12.42 13.95
CA THR A 89 15.25 -11.29 13.98
C THR A 89 16.11 -11.33 15.25
N LYS A 90 17.09 -10.44 15.37
CA LYS A 90 18.01 -10.40 16.52
C LYS A 90 17.32 -10.18 17.87
N ASP A 91 16.18 -9.50 17.88
CA ASP A 91 15.37 -9.23 19.07
C ASP A 91 14.31 -10.32 19.34
N GLY A 92 14.31 -11.40 18.55
CA GLY A 92 13.38 -12.52 18.67
C GLY A 92 12.02 -12.27 18.00
N THR A 93 11.84 -11.17 17.29
CA THR A 93 10.62 -10.92 16.50
C THR A 93 10.57 -11.87 15.31
N GLU A 94 9.46 -12.58 15.13
CA GLU A 94 9.24 -13.44 13.97
C GLU A 94 8.63 -12.62 12.84
N ILE A 95 9.29 -12.62 11.67
CA ILE A 95 8.82 -11.98 10.43
C ILE A 95 8.34 -13.06 9.48
N PHE A 96 7.05 -13.03 9.16
CA PHE A 96 6.44 -13.90 8.16
C PHE A 96 6.77 -13.42 6.74
N TYR A 97 7.00 -14.38 5.83
CA TYR A 97 7.17 -14.09 4.40
C TYR A 97 6.53 -15.16 3.51
N LYS A 98 6.21 -14.77 2.29
CA LYS A 98 5.85 -15.63 1.15
C LYS A 98 6.98 -15.57 0.14
N GLU A 99 7.32 -16.72 -0.44
CA GLU A 99 8.33 -16.82 -1.49
C GLU A 99 7.83 -17.79 -2.57
N TRP A 100 7.77 -17.33 -3.83
CA TRP A 100 7.33 -18.14 -4.96
C TRP A 100 8.32 -17.99 -6.13
N GLY A 101 8.46 -19.09 -6.89
CA GLY A 101 9.31 -19.15 -8.07
C GLY A 101 10.66 -19.83 -7.87
N PRO A 102 11.46 -20.01 -8.95
CA PRO A 102 12.77 -20.64 -8.90
C PRO A 102 13.75 -19.83 -8.03
N ARG A 103 14.54 -20.51 -7.22
CA ARG A 103 15.52 -19.84 -6.34
C ARG A 103 16.63 -19.09 -7.06
N ASP A 104 16.97 -19.52 -8.26
CA ASP A 104 17.98 -18.93 -9.14
C ASP A 104 17.41 -17.83 -10.05
N ALA A 105 16.10 -17.61 -10.04
CA ALA A 105 15.48 -16.50 -10.76
C ALA A 105 15.75 -15.16 -10.08
N HIS A 106 15.70 -14.08 -10.88
CA HIS A 106 15.94 -12.72 -10.38
C HIS A 106 14.90 -12.33 -9.30
N PRO A 107 15.36 -11.95 -8.10
CA PRO A 107 14.44 -11.74 -6.98
C PRO A 107 13.78 -10.37 -6.99
N ILE A 108 12.47 -10.34 -6.67
CA ILE A 108 11.69 -9.14 -6.40
C ILE A 108 11.14 -9.25 -4.98
N THR A 109 11.36 -8.23 -4.16
CA THR A 109 10.83 -8.14 -2.81
C THR A 109 9.80 -7.02 -2.73
N PHE A 110 8.58 -7.35 -2.26
CA PHE A 110 7.46 -6.44 -2.12
C PHE A 110 7.24 -6.02 -0.67
N HIS A 111 7.04 -4.72 -0.46
CA HIS A 111 6.87 -4.07 0.83
C HIS A 111 5.51 -3.39 0.91
N HIS A 112 4.64 -3.90 1.78
CA HIS A 112 3.25 -3.44 1.88
C HIS A 112 3.10 -2.07 2.56
N GLY A 113 1.98 -1.39 2.24
CA GLY A 113 1.54 -0.18 2.93
C GLY A 113 0.96 -0.44 4.33
N TRP A 114 0.76 0.62 5.11
CA TRP A 114 0.05 0.55 6.38
C TRP A 114 -1.47 0.49 6.13
N PRO A 115 -2.22 -0.29 6.89
CA PRO A 115 -1.89 -1.29 7.90
C PRO A 115 -1.92 -2.73 7.34
N LEU A 116 -1.54 -2.90 6.08
CA LEU A 116 -1.73 -4.09 5.27
C LEU A 116 -0.74 -5.23 5.63
N SER A 117 -0.60 -6.18 4.73
CA SER A 117 0.26 -7.36 4.85
C SER A 117 0.81 -7.75 3.49
N ALA A 118 1.62 -8.80 3.41
CA ALA A 118 2.10 -9.37 2.16
C ALA A 118 0.97 -9.77 1.19
N ASP A 119 -0.26 -9.96 1.69
CA ASP A 119 -1.41 -10.35 0.87
C ASP A 119 -1.90 -9.23 -0.06
N ASP A 120 -1.50 -7.98 0.20
CA ASP A 120 -1.79 -6.85 -0.68
C ASP A 120 -1.09 -6.97 -2.05
N TRP A 121 -0.01 -7.75 -2.09
CA TRP A 121 0.82 -7.95 -3.27
C TRP A 121 0.50 -9.22 -4.08
N ASP A 122 -0.52 -10.00 -3.71
CA ASP A 122 -0.82 -11.28 -4.35
C ASP A 122 -0.98 -11.17 -5.87
N ALA A 123 -1.66 -10.12 -6.36
CA ALA A 123 -1.85 -9.89 -7.79
C ALA A 123 -0.51 -9.63 -8.52
N GLN A 124 0.36 -8.79 -7.95
CA GLN A 124 1.68 -8.50 -8.51
C GLN A 124 2.59 -9.72 -8.41
N MET A 125 2.57 -10.43 -7.29
CA MET A 125 3.37 -11.65 -7.12
C MET A 125 3.01 -12.71 -8.16
N MET A 126 1.72 -12.97 -8.40
CA MET A 126 1.27 -13.89 -9.45
C MET A 126 1.72 -13.44 -10.84
N PHE A 127 1.55 -12.15 -11.16
CA PHE A 127 1.98 -11.61 -12.45
C PHE A 127 3.48 -11.80 -12.69
N PHE A 128 4.33 -11.43 -11.71
CA PHE A 128 5.79 -11.53 -11.87
C PHE A 128 6.29 -12.98 -11.79
N LEU A 129 5.61 -13.86 -11.05
CA LEU A 129 5.86 -15.30 -11.07
C LEU A 129 5.69 -15.86 -12.49
N GLU A 130 4.60 -15.50 -13.19
CA GLU A 130 4.38 -15.89 -14.59
C GLU A 130 5.42 -15.32 -15.56
N GLN A 131 6.06 -14.20 -15.21
CA GLN A 131 7.17 -13.63 -15.96
C GLN A 131 8.55 -14.29 -15.65
N GLY A 132 8.57 -15.29 -14.76
CA GLY A 132 9.76 -16.07 -14.41
C GLY A 132 10.64 -15.45 -13.32
N TYR A 133 10.13 -14.51 -12.52
CA TYR A 133 10.83 -13.94 -11.39
C TYR A 133 10.66 -14.79 -10.11
N ARG A 134 11.62 -14.69 -9.20
CA ARG A 134 11.47 -15.11 -7.82
C ARG A 134 10.81 -13.96 -7.05
N VAL A 135 9.62 -14.17 -6.50
CA VAL A 135 8.83 -13.13 -5.86
C VAL A 135 8.72 -13.38 -4.36
N ILE A 136 9.03 -12.36 -3.57
CA ILE A 136 9.03 -12.39 -2.12
C ILE A 136 8.15 -11.25 -1.60
N ALA A 137 7.32 -11.50 -0.60
CA ALA A 137 6.63 -10.47 0.16
C ALA A 137 6.61 -10.85 1.64
N HIS A 138 6.80 -9.88 2.54
CA HIS A 138 6.80 -10.12 3.97
C HIS A 138 5.71 -9.31 4.67
N ASP A 139 5.26 -9.79 5.82
CA ASP A 139 4.47 -9.00 6.74
C ASP A 139 5.44 -8.22 7.64
N ARG A 140 5.39 -6.88 7.63
CA ARG A 140 6.19 -6.04 8.54
C ARG A 140 5.92 -6.44 9.98
N ARG A 141 6.90 -6.32 10.90
CA ARG A 141 6.63 -6.52 12.33
C ARG A 141 5.39 -5.76 12.77
N GLY A 142 4.59 -6.35 13.63
CA GLY A 142 3.33 -5.77 14.09
C GLY A 142 2.18 -5.83 13.09
N HIS A 143 2.39 -6.34 11.87
CA HIS A 143 1.39 -6.45 10.82
C HIS A 143 1.15 -7.91 10.44
N GLY A 144 -0.02 -8.19 9.89
CA GLY A 144 -0.35 -9.50 9.33
C GLY A 144 -0.07 -10.66 10.29
N ARG A 145 0.76 -11.61 9.82
CA ARG A 145 1.15 -12.86 10.51
C ARG A 145 2.47 -12.73 11.28
N SER A 146 3.19 -11.62 11.14
CA SER A 146 4.39 -11.35 11.94
C SER A 146 4.06 -11.07 13.40
N THR A 147 5.05 -11.23 14.29
CA THR A 147 4.87 -10.94 15.72
C THR A 147 4.25 -9.57 15.94
N GLN A 148 3.17 -9.51 16.72
CA GLN A 148 2.54 -8.25 17.12
C GLN A 148 3.36 -7.58 18.22
N THR A 149 4.29 -6.74 17.78
CA THR A 149 5.24 -6.05 18.66
C THR A 149 4.61 -4.84 19.36
N TRP A 150 5.07 -4.54 20.56
CA TRP A 150 4.68 -3.35 21.32
C TRP A 150 5.77 -2.26 21.32
N THR A 151 6.95 -2.57 20.81
CA THR A 151 8.10 -1.66 20.59
C THR A 151 8.79 -2.00 19.26
N GLY A 152 9.72 -1.15 18.83
CA GLY A 152 10.46 -1.38 17.59
C GLY A 152 9.65 -1.11 16.33
N ASN A 153 8.58 -0.30 16.44
CA ASN A 153 7.70 0.02 15.32
C ASN A 153 8.13 1.33 14.65
N GLU A 154 9.41 1.42 14.27
CA GLU A 154 10.05 2.57 13.59
C GLU A 154 10.86 2.12 12.37
N MET A 155 11.15 3.04 11.45
CA MET A 155 11.76 2.74 10.14
C MET A 155 13.14 2.08 10.24
N ASP A 156 13.97 2.47 11.22
CA ASP A 156 15.28 1.83 11.44
C ASP A 156 15.13 0.33 11.71
N THR A 157 14.17 -0.04 12.54
CA THR A 157 13.89 -1.43 12.89
C THR A 157 13.25 -2.18 11.70
N TYR A 158 12.32 -1.56 10.99
CA TYR A 158 11.72 -2.15 9.79
C TYR A 158 12.78 -2.47 8.73
N ALA A 159 13.69 -1.52 8.45
CA ALA A 159 14.79 -1.75 7.52
C ALA A 159 15.77 -2.84 8.01
N ALA A 160 15.99 -2.96 9.31
CA ALA A 160 16.82 -4.03 9.89
C ALA A 160 16.15 -5.41 9.73
N ASP A 161 14.82 -5.50 9.83
CA ASP A 161 14.06 -6.73 9.57
C ASP A 161 14.15 -7.14 8.09
N VAL A 162 14.05 -6.18 7.18
CA VAL A 162 14.26 -6.40 5.74
C VAL A 162 15.67 -6.90 5.48
N ALA A 163 16.69 -6.32 6.11
CA ALA A 163 18.07 -6.78 5.99
C ALA A 163 18.23 -8.22 6.49
N ALA A 164 17.60 -8.58 7.62
CA ALA A 164 17.61 -9.94 8.15
C ALA A 164 16.93 -10.94 7.18
N LEU A 165 15.80 -10.56 6.59
CA LEU A 165 15.11 -11.38 5.59
C LEU A 165 15.96 -11.56 4.32
N THR A 166 16.56 -10.49 3.82
CA THR A 166 17.45 -10.50 2.65
C THR A 166 18.67 -11.39 2.87
N ASP A 167 19.27 -11.32 4.06
CA ASP A 167 20.39 -12.18 4.43
C ASP A 167 19.95 -13.66 4.60
N HIS A 168 18.78 -13.92 5.20
CA HIS A 168 18.25 -15.27 5.38
C HIS A 168 17.93 -15.98 4.06
N LEU A 169 17.36 -15.26 3.10
CA LEU A 169 16.99 -15.81 1.78
C LEU A 169 18.14 -15.73 0.78
N ASP A 170 19.31 -15.21 1.20
CA ASP A 170 20.49 -14.95 0.38
C ASP A 170 20.15 -14.23 -0.92
N LEU A 171 19.44 -13.12 -0.82
CA LEU A 171 19.02 -12.33 -1.97
C LEU A 171 20.19 -11.47 -2.45
N GLU A 172 20.56 -11.61 -3.72
CA GLU A 172 21.53 -10.77 -4.40
C GLU A 172 20.90 -10.07 -5.59
N GLY A 173 21.27 -8.81 -5.81
CA GLY A 173 20.74 -8.00 -6.90
C GLY A 173 19.21 -7.84 -6.89
N ALA A 174 18.57 -7.95 -5.74
CA ALA A 174 17.11 -7.92 -5.64
C ALA A 174 16.53 -6.56 -6.07
N VAL A 175 15.34 -6.60 -6.68
CA VAL A 175 14.52 -5.40 -6.87
C VAL A 175 13.61 -5.25 -5.63
N HIS A 176 13.61 -4.06 -5.02
CA HIS A 176 12.72 -3.75 -3.90
C HIS A 176 11.61 -2.81 -4.35
N ILE A 177 10.35 -3.24 -4.19
CA ILE A 177 9.14 -2.51 -4.60
C ILE A 177 8.31 -2.22 -3.36
N GLY A 178 8.08 -0.94 -3.05
CA GLY A 178 7.35 -0.53 -1.86
C GLY A 178 6.18 0.39 -2.18
N HIS A 179 5.02 0.11 -1.58
CA HIS A 179 3.83 0.94 -1.66
C HIS A 179 3.64 1.73 -0.37
N SER A 180 3.35 3.04 -0.47
CA SER A 180 3.01 3.87 0.67
C SER A 180 4.11 3.84 1.76
N THR A 181 3.79 3.43 2.99
CA THR A 181 4.74 3.15 4.08
C THR A 181 5.85 2.18 3.65
N GLY A 182 5.52 1.17 2.82
CA GLY A 182 6.50 0.24 2.27
C GLY A 182 7.51 0.91 1.34
N GLY A 183 7.13 2.00 0.67
CA GLY A 183 8.08 2.83 -0.08
C GLY A 183 9.07 3.56 0.82
N GLY A 184 8.64 4.01 2.01
CA GLY A 184 9.55 4.52 3.04
C GLY A 184 10.52 3.46 3.55
N GLU A 185 10.02 2.25 3.82
CA GLU A 185 10.83 1.09 4.22
C GLU A 185 11.88 0.74 3.14
N VAL A 186 11.47 0.73 1.86
CA VAL A 186 12.39 0.52 0.72
C VAL A 186 13.47 1.61 0.68
N ALA A 187 13.08 2.89 0.74
CA ALA A 187 14.04 3.99 0.71
C ALA A 187 15.07 3.88 1.86
N HIS A 188 14.58 3.56 3.07
CA HIS A 188 15.41 3.45 4.26
C HIS A 188 16.35 2.24 4.22
N TYR A 189 15.86 1.09 3.74
CA TYR A 189 16.66 -0.12 3.57
C TYR A 189 17.70 0.02 2.47
N VAL A 190 17.29 0.46 1.26
CA VAL A 190 18.17 0.53 0.09
C VAL A 190 19.33 1.49 0.30
N ALA A 191 19.10 2.62 0.98
CA ALA A 191 20.14 3.57 1.35
C ALA A 191 21.25 2.98 2.25
N ARG A 192 20.97 1.85 2.94
CA ARG A 192 21.86 1.19 3.91
C ARG A 192 22.24 -0.22 3.52
N ALA A 193 21.71 -0.71 2.40
CA ALA A 193 21.94 -2.08 1.95
C ALA A 193 23.43 -2.34 1.66
N LYS A 194 23.88 -3.56 1.96
CA LYS A 194 25.22 -3.99 1.60
C LYS A 194 25.38 -3.96 0.07
N PRO A 195 26.57 -3.61 -0.45
CA PRO A 195 26.84 -3.65 -1.88
C PRO A 195 26.43 -5.00 -2.51
N GLY A 196 25.80 -4.96 -3.68
CA GLY A 196 25.35 -6.15 -4.41
C GLY A 196 24.00 -6.72 -3.98
N ARG A 197 23.41 -6.30 -2.85
CA ARG A 197 22.09 -6.80 -2.39
C ARG A 197 20.94 -6.25 -3.22
N VAL A 198 21.03 -5.02 -3.71
CA VAL A 198 19.93 -4.34 -4.43
C VAL A 198 20.40 -3.95 -5.84
N SER A 199 19.59 -4.23 -6.84
CA SER A 199 19.80 -3.81 -8.23
C SER A 199 18.96 -2.62 -8.65
N LYS A 200 17.69 -2.55 -8.18
CA LYS A 200 16.74 -1.48 -8.50
C LYS A 200 15.79 -1.25 -7.32
N ALA A 201 15.22 -0.06 -7.24
CA ALA A 201 14.17 0.29 -6.28
C ALA A 201 12.93 0.86 -6.98
N VAL A 202 11.75 0.64 -6.39
CA VAL A 202 10.50 1.22 -6.86
C VAL A 202 9.70 1.76 -5.68
N LEU A 203 9.27 3.01 -5.78
CA LEU A 203 8.49 3.73 -4.78
C LEU A 203 7.11 4.06 -5.36
N ILE A 204 6.04 3.43 -4.85
CA ILE A 204 4.68 3.58 -5.39
C ILE A 204 3.78 4.29 -4.37
N GLY A 205 3.22 5.46 -4.71
CA GLY A 205 2.40 6.25 -3.78
C GLY A 205 3.08 6.41 -2.42
N ALA A 206 4.42 6.59 -2.44
CA ALA A 206 5.27 6.39 -1.28
C ALA A 206 5.34 7.61 -0.37
N VAL A 207 5.57 7.39 0.92
CA VAL A 207 5.62 8.44 1.95
C VAL A 207 6.84 9.36 1.91
N PRO A 208 8.03 9.02 1.33
CA PRO A 208 9.14 9.96 1.20
C PRO A 208 8.81 11.19 0.33
N PRO A 209 9.49 12.35 0.59
CA PRO A 209 10.63 12.50 1.50
C PRO A 209 10.25 12.67 2.98
N ILE A 210 9.08 13.20 3.31
CA ILE A 210 8.49 13.28 4.65
C ILE A 210 7.04 13.74 4.51
N MET A 211 6.11 13.06 5.18
CA MET A 211 4.68 13.39 5.06
C MET A 211 4.29 14.59 5.90
N VAL A 212 4.81 14.70 7.12
CA VAL A 212 4.45 15.80 8.03
C VAL A 212 5.03 17.12 7.53
N LYS A 213 4.23 18.19 7.66
CA LYS A 213 4.67 19.56 7.37
C LYS A 213 5.90 19.91 8.19
N SER A 214 6.93 20.36 7.50
CA SER A 214 8.23 20.70 8.11
C SER A 214 8.94 21.78 7.30
N VAL A 215 10.07 22.24 7.77
CA VAL A 215 10.94 23.15 7.00
C VAL A 215 11.41 22.51 5.69
N LYS A 216 11.62 21.18 5.68
CA LYS A 216 12.03 20.43 4.48
C LYS A 216 10.88 20.09 3.55
N ASN A 217 9.65 20.02 4.05
CA ASN A 217 8.42 19.84 3.27
C ASN A 217 7.33 20.81 3.76
N PRO A 218 7.35 22.07 3.30
CA PRO A 218 6.38 23.08 3.73
C PRO A 218 4.94 22.78 3.29
N GLY A 219 4.76 22.00 2.21
CA GLY A 219 3.46 21.53 1.70
C GLY A 219 2.93 20.29 2.41
N GLY A 220 3.75 19.65 3.25
CA GLY A 220 3.35 18.42 3.94
C GLY A 220 2.12 18.60 4.83
N LEU A 221 1.51 17.47 5.20
CA LEU A 221 0.29 17.44 6.01
C LEU A 221 0.55 17.94 7.44
N PRO A 222 -0.37 18.70 8.04
CA PRO A 222 -0.28 19.07 9.47
C PRO A 222 -0.21 17.82 10.36
N ILE A 223 0.48 17.91 11.50
CA ILE A 223 0.61 16.79 12.45
C ILE A 223 -0.76 16.33 12.96
N GLU A 224 -1.71 17.23 13.06
CA GLU A 224 -3.08 17.00 13.52
C GLU A 224 -3.79 15.92 12.68
N VAL A 225 -3.51 15.83 11.38
CA VAL A 225 -4.06 14.77 10.49
C VAL A 225 -3.65 13.39 10.99
N PHE A 226 -2.40 13.22 11.41
CA PHE A 226 -1.89 11.96 11.92
C PHE A 226 -2.36 11.68 13.35
N ASP A 227 -2.59 12.71 14.15
CA ASP A 227 -3.20 12.59 15.47
C ASP A 227 -4.67 12.16 15.36
N GLU A 228 -5.40 12.63 14.36
CA GLU A 228 -6.74 12.14 14.05
C GLU A 228 -6.74 10.65 13.65
N PHE A 229 -5.76 10.18 12.88
CA PHE A 229 -5.60 8.76 12.57
C PHE A 229 -5.35 7.93 13.84
N ARG A 230 -4.49 8.41 14.74
CA ARG A 230 -4.25 7.77 16.05
C ARG A 230 -5.52 7.72 16.90
N ALA A 231 -6.28 8.81 16.95
CA ALA A 231 -7.53 8.91 17.68
C ALA A 231 -8.61 7.98 17.11
N ALA A 232 -8.77 7.93 15.78
CA ALA A 232 -9.72 7.05 15.10
C ALA A 232 -9.40 5.57 15.35
N LEU A 233 -8.12 5.21 15.28
CA LEU A 233 -7.65 3.86 15.55
C LEU A 233 -7.96 3.42 16.99
N VAL A 234 -7.77 4.31 17.97
CA VAL A 234 -8.07 4.04 19.37
C VAL A 234 -9.58 3.98 19.62
N ALA A 235 -10.34 4.87 18.99
CA ALA A 235 -11.79 4.94 19.18
C ALA A 235 -12.53 3.72 18.62
N ASN A 236 -12.25 3.35 17.37
CA ASN A 236 -12.84 2.18 16.72
C ASN A 236 -12.01 1.76 15.50
N ARG A 237 -10.96 0.98 15.73
CA ARG A 237 -10.07 0.48 14.66
C ARG A 237 -10.82 -0.24 13.54
N ALA A 238 -11.82 -1.05 13.90
CA ALA A 238 -12.55 -1.83 12.93
C ALA A 238 -13.34 -0.95 11.95
N GLN A 239 -14.01 0.08 12.45
CA GLN A 239 -14.73 1.03 11.58
C GLN A 239 -13.77 1.90 10.78
N PHE A 240 -12.73 2.43 11.41
CA PHE A 240 -11.71 3.24 10.73
C PHE A 240 -11.09 2.47 9.54
N PHE A 241 -10.79 1.18 9.73
CA PHE A 241 -10.25 0.33 8.67
C PHE A 241 -11.27 -0.08 7.60
N LEU A 242 -12.57 0.12 7.82
CA LEU A 242 -13.58 0.05 6.76
C LEU A 242 -13.71 1.38 6.01
N ASP A 243 -13.65 2.50 6.71
CA ASP A 243 -13.89 3.83 6.14
C ASP A 243 -12.77 4.22 5.15
N VAL A 244 -11.51 3.96 5.48
CA VAL A 244 -10.35 4.31 4.64
C VAL A 244 -10.42 3.67 3.24
N PRO A 245 -10.58 2.33 3.08
CA PRO A 245 -10.67 1.71 1.76
C PRO A 245 -12.00 1.96 1.06
N SER A 246 -13.09 2.23 1.80
CA SER A 246 -14.40 2.56 1.21
C SER A 246 -14.40 3.94 0.53
N GLY A 247 -13.40 4.76 0.77
CA GLY A 247 -13.31 6.12 0.26
C GLY A 247 -11.95 6.43 -0.36
N PRO A 248 -11.09 7.15 0.38
CA PRO A 248 -9.92 7.82 -0.21
C PRO A 248 -8.82 6.89 -0.70
N PHE A 249 -8.65 5.71 -0.08
CA PHE A 249 -7.54 4.82 -0.43
C PHE A 249 -7.63 4.31 -1.88
N TYR A 250 -8.81 3.90 -2.31
CA TYR A 250 -9.09 3.39 -3.66
C TYR A 250 -9.81 4.39 -4.56
N GLY A 251 -10.03 5.62 -4.08
CA GLY A 251 -10.81 6.63 -4.81
C GLY A 251 -12.30 6.28 -4.93
N PHE A 252 -12.82 5.38 -4.10
CA PHE A 252 -14.22 4.93 -4.15
C PHE A 252 -15.20 6.02 -3.76
N ASN A 253 -14.74 7.12 -3.15
CA ASN A 253 -15.50 8.33 -2.87
C ASN A 253 -15.62 9.28 -4.09
N ARG A 254 -14.99 8.98 -5.23
CA ARG A 254 -15.07 9.81 -6.42
C ARG A 254 -16.35 9.56 -7.21
N PRO A 255 -16.93 10.57 -7.87
CA PRO A 255 -18.09 10.40 -8.72
C PRO A 255 -17.86 9.34 -9.82
N GLY A 256 -18.76 8.38 -9.93
CA GLY A 256 -18.69 7.31 -10.93
C GLY A 256 -17.71 6.18 -10.60
N ALA A 257 -17.09 6.18 -9.43
CA ALA A 257 -16.21 5.10 -9.00
C ALA A 257 -16.96 3.75 -8.93
N LYS A 258 -16.30 2.69 -9.40
CA LYS A 258 -16.81 1.32 -9.29
C LYS A 258 -16.32 0.70 -7.99
N VAL A 259 -17.12 0.84 -6.94
CA VAL A 259 -16.79 0.29 -5.62
C VAL A 259 -16.76 -1.24 -5.67
N SER A 260 -15.69 -1.84 -5.15
CA SER A 260 -15.57 -3.28 -4.95
C SER A 260 -15.60 -3.60 -3.46
N GLN A 261 -16.70 -4.15 -2.99
CA GLN A 261 -16.85 -4.53 -1.59
C GLN A 261 -15.81 -5.58 -1.17
N GLY A 262 -15.48 -6.53 -2.05
CA GLY A 262 -14.45 -7.52 -1.77
C GLY A 262 -13.05 -6.92 -1.56
N VAL A 263 -12.72 -5.84 -2.29
CA VAL A 263 -11.46 -5.09 -2.10
C VAL A 263 -11.46 -4.37 -0.74
N VAL A 264 -12.58 -3.71 -0.38
CA VAL A 264 -12.74 -3.05 0.92
C VAL A 264 -12.58 -4.04 2.07
N GLU A 265 -13.28 -5.18 2.00
CA GLU A 265 -13.22 -6.23 3.03
C GLU A 265 -11.85 -6.90 3.12
N ASN A 266 -11.15 -7.10 2.00
CA ASN A 266 -9.80 -7.64 1.99
C ASN A 266 -8.80 -6.67 2.66
N TRP A 267 -8.92 -5.37 2.41
CA TRP A 267 -8.13 -4.35 3.09
C TRP A 267 -8.39 -4.36 4.60
N TRP A 268 -9.67 -4.35 4.99
CA TRP A 268 -10.11 -4.45 6.39
C TRP A 268 -9.56 -5.71 7.08
N ARG A 269 -9.70 -6.87 6.42
CA ARG A 269 -9.20 -8.14 6.94
C ARG A 269 -7.70 -8.07 7.23
N GLN A 270 -6.92 -7.56 6.30
CA GLN A 270 -5.48 -7.40 6.46
C GLN A 270 -5.15 -6.46 7.63
N GLY A 271 -5.78 -5.30 7.69
CA GLY A 271 -5.61 -4.37 8.79
C GLY A 271 -5.97 -4.96 10.15
N MET A 272 -7.04 -5.75 10.23
CA MET A 272 -7.47 -6.37 11.50
C MET A 272 -6.56 -7.52 11.97
N MET A 273 -5.76 -8.12 11.09
CA MET A 273 -4.80 -9.18 11.44
C MET A 273 -3.62 -8.66 12.26
N GLY A 274 -3.19 -7.41 12.06
CA GLY A 274 -2.05 -6.83 12.76
C GLY A 274 -2.37 -6.32 14.17
N GLY A 275 -1.33 -5.97 14.92
CA GLY A 275 -1.41 -5.46 16.29
C GLY A 275 -1.82 -3.99 16.36
N ALA A 276 -2.82 -3.66 17.20
CA ALA A 276 -3.30 -2.29 17.34
C ALA A 276 -2.20 -1.31 17.79
N LYS A 277 -1.32 -1.75 18.72
CA LYS A 277 -0.19 -0.91 19.21
C LYS A 277 0.83 -0.65 18.12
N ALA A 278 1.20 -1.68 17.35
CA ALA A 278 2.14 -1.54 16.25
C ALA A 278 1.58 -0.64 15.13
N HIS A 279 0.29 -0.78 14.80
CA HIS A 279 -0.35 0.12 13.85
C HIS A 279 -0.37 1.57 14.33
N TYR A 280 -0.64 1.80 15.62
CA TYR A 280 -0.60 3.13 16.23
C TYR A 280 0.79 3.77 16.13
N ASP A 281 1.83 3.03 16.50
CA ASP A 281 3.22 3.52 16.44
C ASP A 281 3.68 3.74 15.00
N CYS A 282 3.27 2.86 14.08
CA CYS A 282 3.63 2.95 12.67
C CYS A 282 3.12 4.26 12.03
N ILE A 283 2.05 4.87 12.57
CA ILE A 283 1.60 6.21 12.11
C ILE A 283 2.74 7.22 12.27
N LYS A 284 3.47 7.21 13.38
CA LYS A 284 4.65 8.04 13.56
C LYS A 284 5.76 7.67 12.58
N ALA A 285 6.01 6.38 12.41
CA ALA A 285 7.08 5.89 11.55
C ALA A 285 6.89 6.36 10.10
N PHE A 286 5.69 6.29 9.54
CA PHE A 286 5.47 6.71 8.15
C PHE A 286 5.29 8.22 7.96
N SER A 287 4.80 8.94 8.98
CA SER A 287 4.48 10.36 8.84
C SER A 287 5.63 11.29 9.21
N GLU A 288 6.42 10.94 10.24
CA GLU A 288 7.41 11.83 10.84
C GLU A 288 8.87 11.47 10.48
N THR A 289 9.12 10.30 9.86
CA THR A 289 10.46 9.94 9.40
C THR A 289 10.87 10.80 8.21
N ASP A 290 12.05 11.40 8.29
CA ASP A 290 12.66 12.19 7.24
C ASP A 290 13.59 11.31 6.39
N PHE A 291 13.15 10.96 5.19
CA PHE A 291 13.88 10.12 4.23
C PHE A 291 14.76 10.94 3.28
N THR A 292 14.96 12.25 3.51
CA THR A 292 15.70 13.13 2.61
C THR A 292 17.11 12.62 2.33
N ASP A 293 17.82 12.20 3.38
CA ASP A 293 19.20 11.73 3.24
C ASP A 293 19.25 10.28 2.72
N ASP A 294 18.23 9.47 2.99
CA ASP A 294 18.10 8.14 2.40
C ASP A 294 17.97 8.22 0.88
N LEU A 295 17.05 9.05 0.38
CA LEU A 295 16.85 9.23 -1.07
C LEU A 295 18.13 9.69 -1.77
N LYS A 296 18.92 10.60 -1.17
CA LYS A 296 20.21 11.05 -1.71
C LYS A 296 21.28 9.96 -1.71
N ALA A 297 21.19 9.02 -0.75
CA ALA A 297 22.16 7.93 -0.61
C ALA A 297 21.88 6.75 -1.55
N ILE A 298 20.66 6.63 -2.10
CA ILE A 298 20.33 5.57 -3.05
C ILE A 298 21.14 5.74 -4.35
N GLU A 299 21.89 4.71 -4.71
CA GLU A 299 22.76 4.69 -5.89
C GLU A 299 22.21 3.88 -7.06
N VAL A 300 21.19 3.04 -6.82
CA VAL A 300 20.59 2.19 -7.85
C VAL A 300 19.50 2.94 -8.64
N PRO A 301 19.20 2.52 -9.89
CA PRO A 301 18.06 3.04 -10.64
C PRO A 301 16.78 2.92 -9.81
N THR A 302 16.05 4.02 -9.69
CA THR A 302 14.84 4.09 -8.85
C THR A 302 13.66 4.66 -9.63
N LEU A 303 12.58 3.89 -9.71
CA LEU A 303 11.32 4.33 -10.30
C LEU A 303 10.40 4.86 -9.20
N VAL A 304 9.86 6.07 -9.39
CA VAL A 304 8.83 6.66 -8.54
C VAL A 304 7.53 6.68 -9.33
N MET A 305 6.51 5.97 -8.84
CA MET A 305 5.19 5.84 -9.46
C MET A 305 4.14 6.46 -8.55
N HIS A 306 3.29 7.38 -9.07
CA HIS A 306 2.30 8.05 -8.22
C HIS A 306 1.07 8.47 -9.01
N GLY A 307 -0.11 8.26 -8.44
CA GLY A 307 -1.37 8.79 -8.96
C GLY A 307 -1.54 10.27 -8.56
N ASP A 308 -1.96 11.13 -9.48
CA ASP A 308 -2.17 12.55 -9.17
C ASP A 308 -3.49 12.84 -8.41
N ASP A 309 -4.37 11.81 -8.26
CA ASP A 309 -5.54 11.84 -7.38
C ASP A 309 -5.34 11.00 -6.09
N ASP A 310 -4.09 10.84 -5.66
CA ASP A 310 -3.78 10.20 -4.39
C ASP A 310 -4.23 11.07 -3.21
N GLN A 311 -5.27 10.60 -2.50
CA GLN A 311 -5.87 11.30 -1.37
C GLN A 311 -5.26 10.90 -0.03
N ILE A 312 -4.30 9.99 0.00
CA ILE A 312 -3.61 9.51 1.22
C ILE A 312 -2.23 10.12 1.33
N VAL A 313 -1.44 10.05 0.26
CA VAL A 313 -0.12 10.67 0.16
C VAL A 313 -0.19 11.72 -0.96
N PRO A 314 -0.32 13.01 -0.64
CA PRO A 314 -0.48 14.04 -1.66
C PRO A 314 0.67 14.01 -2.66
N TYR A 315 0.34 13.86 -3.94
CA TYR A 315 1.30 13.76 -5.03
C TYR A 315 2.34 14.88 -5.00
N ALA A 316 1.88 16.13 -4.87
CA ALA A 316 2.74 17.32 -4.94
C ALA A 316 3.82 17.37 -3.87
N ASP A 317 3.53 16.77 -2.71
CA ASP A 317 4.38 16.80 -1.52
C ASP A 317 5.22 15.51 -1.33
N SER A 318 5.16 14.58 -2.29
CA SER A 318 5.87 13.30 -2.26
C SER A 318 6.68 13.06 -3.54
N ALA A 319 6.09 12.47 -4.58
CA ALA A 319 6.81 11.92 -5.72
C ALA A 319 7.69 12.93 -6.47
N PRO A 320 7.24 14.16 -6.80
CA PRO A 320 8.08 15.16 -7.45
C PRO A 320 9.23 15.66 -6.58
N LEU A 321 9.08 15.59 -5.26
CA LEU A 321 10.14 15.95 -4.32
C LEU A 321 11.15 14.81 -4.18
N SER A 322 10.66 13.58 -4.06
CA SER A 322 11.49 12.39 -3.94
C SER A 322 12.41 12.20 -5.16
N VAL A 323 11.87 12.30 -6.38
CA VAL A 323 12.66 12.10 -7.60
C VAL A 323 13.79 13.12 -7.75
N LYS A 324 13.62 14.36 -7.23
CA LYS A 324 14.68 15.38 -7.25
C LYS A 324 15.85 15.07 -6.33
N LEU A 325 15.64 14.24 -5.32
CA LEU A 325 16.67 13.83 -4.35
C LEU A 325 17.44 12.60 -4.81
N LEU A 326 16.82 11.74 -5.62
CA LEU A 326 17.41 10.53 -6.15
C LEU A 326 18.48 10.81 -7.20
N ARG A 327 19.59 10.07 -7.17
CA ARG A 327 20.67 10.18 -8.17
C ARG A 327 20.27 9.64 -9.54
N GLN A 328 19.48 8.56 -9.57
CA GLN A 328 19.01 7.87 -10.77
C GLN A 328 17.49 7.64 -10.70
N GLY A 329 16.75 8.74 -10.46
CA GLY A 329 15.30 8.71 -10.29
C GLY A 329 14.56 8.89 -11.61
N THR A 330 13.54 8.09 -11.83
CA THR A 330 12.55 8.26 -12.92
C THR A 330 11.17 8.41 -12.31
N LEU A 331 10.40 9.42 -12.75
CA LEU A 331 9.03 9.68 -12.28
C LEU A 331 8.01 9.24 -13.33
N MET A 332 7.04 8.43 -12.91
CA MET A 332 5.83 8.14 -13.68
C MET A 332 4.59 8.61 -12.91
N THR A 333 3.84 9.52 -13.51
CA THR A 333 2.61 10.07 -12.94
C THR A 333 1.39 9.49 -13.63
N TYR A 334 0.41 9.03 -12.85
CA TYR A 334 -0.82 8.41 -13.35
C TYR A 334 -2.01 9.33 -13.12
N LYS A 335 -2.55 9.86 -14.23
CA LYS A 335 -3.63 10.83 -14.16
C LYS A 335 -4.92 10.21 -13.61
N GLY A 336 -5.44 10.80 -12.53
CA GLY A 336 -6.70 10.40 -11.90
C GLY A 336 -6.64 9.08 -11.13
N LEU A 337 -5.45 8.48 -10.97
CA LEU A 337 -5.34 7.24 -10.20
C LEU A 337 -5.21 7.51 -8.70
N PRO A 338 -5.87 6.68 -7.86
CA PRO A 338 -5.87 6.81 -6.42
C PRO A 338 -4.63 6.18 -5.78
N HIS A 339 -4.51 6.29 -4.44
CA HIS A 339 -3.44 5.67 -3.65
C HIS A 339 -3.30 4.17 -3.90
N GLY A 340 -4.40 3.42 -3.85
CA GLY A 340 -4.42 1.98 -4.05
C GLY A 340 -4.40 1.53 -5.52
N MET A 341 -3.68 2.24 -6.40
CA MET A 341 -3.64 1.97 -7.84
C MET A 341 -3.08 0.59 -8.21
N CYS A 342 -2.24 -0.01 -7.37
CA CYS A 342 -1.74 -1.38 -7.58
C CYS A 342 -2.88 -2.41 -7.61
N THR A 343 -3.94 -2.17 -6.84
CA THR A 343 -5.13 -3.04 -6.76
C THR A 343 -6.19 -2.65 -7.77
N THR A 344 -6.40 -1.34 -8.00
CA THR A 344 -7.48 -0.86 -8.86
C THR A 344 -7.12 -0.83 -10.35
N HIS A 345 -5.82 -0.76 -10.68
CA HIS A 345 -5.31 -0.66 -12.06
C HIS A 345 -4.06 -1.56 -12.26
N PRO A 346 -4.12 -2.85 -11.86
CA PRO A 346 -2.95 -3.73 -11.87
C PRO A 346 -2.36 -3.91 -13.27
N GLU A 347 -3.18 -3.89 -14.31
CA GLU A 347 -2.74 -4.06 -15.71
C GLU A 347 -1.78 -2.96 -16.17
N VAL A 348 -2.03 -1.71 -15.79
CA VAL A 348 -1.17 -0.57 -16.13
C VAL A 348 0.10 -0.60 -15.26
N ILE A 349 -0.08 -0.75 -13.96
CA ILE A 349 1.04 -0.72 -12.99
C ILE A 349 2.01 -1.88 -13.24
N ASN A 350 1.50 -3.10 -13.47
CA ASN A 350 2.33 -4.27 -13.72
C ASN A 350 3.13 -4.16 -15.03
N ALA A 351 2.52 -3.59 -16.09
CA ALA A 351 3.20 -3.39 -17.38
C ALA A 351 4.39 -2.41 -17.24
N ASP A 352 4.19 -1.30 -16.55
CA ASP A 352 5.22 -0.28 -16.35
C ASP A 352 6.34 -0.78 -15.41
N LEU A 353 5.98 -1.51 -14.35
CA LEU A 353 6.93 -2.21 -13.48
C LEU A 353 7.79 -3.17 -14.30
N LEU A 354 7.18 -4.02 -15.15
CA LEU A 354 7.90 -4.98 -15.95
C LEU A 354 8.84 -4.31 -16.96
N ALA A 355 8.41 -3.21 -17.58
CA ALA A 355 9.24 -2.42 -18.47
C ALA A 355 10.48 -1.87 -17.76
N PHE A 356 10.31 -1.32 -16.54
CA PHE A 356 11.41 -0.83 -15.73
C PHE A 356 12.36 -1.97 -15.26
N LEU A 357 11.83 -3.13 -14.92
CA LEU A 357 12.66 -4.26 -14.49
C LEU A 357 13.56 -4.76 -15.63
N ARG A 358 13.07 -4.69 -16.86
CA ARG A 358 13.79 -5.16 -18.08
C ARG A 358 14.73 -4.12 -18.71
N SER A 359 14.69 -2.86 -18.26
CA SER A 359 15.56 -1.77 -18.75
C SER A 359 17.04 -1.84 -18.19
#